data_2cb54f6fe5be5ee383fcd5e35b40780a
#
_entry.id   2cb54f6fe5be5ee383fcd5e35b40780a
#
_cell.length_a   1.000
_cell.length_b   1.000
_cell.length_c   1.000
_cell.angle_alpha   90.00
_cell.angle_beta   90.00
_cell.angle_gamma   90.00
#
_symmetry.space_group_name_H-M   'P 1'
#
loop_
_entity.id
_entity.type
_entity.pdbx_description
1 polymer ?
#
loop_
_entity_poly.entity_id
_entity_poly.type
_entity_poly.pdbx_seq_one_letter_code
_entity_poly.pdbx_strand_id
1 'polypeptide(L)'
;MNMKNLFLLLVCGLCFQSVGSFAQGYKIQVNIPQMSNKQVILANYFEGKVYAVDTAQINSNGTGYFQKNNKKLARGMYILLFSPSNYFDIMIGDNQNFSITTDTLQVIDKIRFEGSPENTAFLGFQKVMTSATQKSRQIKEAMEKDPAKTSPEAKKKYSARFDQIDKEVRDHIAGLCKQFPNSALATFANFTLSVPTPDFSKEIPENTPNRDFEIQKKEYLFSKAHYWDNTNFQ
;
A
#
# COMPACT_ATOMS: atom_id res chain seq x y z
N MET A 1 -12.81 -9.92 -62.57
CA MET A 1 -12.98 -10.49 -61.20
C MET A 1 -14.40 -10.12 -60.76
N ASN A 2 -15.28 -11.12 -60.60
CA ASN A 2 -16.72 -10.88 -60.38
C ASN A 2 -16.95 -10.30 -58.96
N MET A 3 -17.75 -9.22 -58.89
CA MET A 3 -18.12 -8.54 -57.62
C MET A 3 -18.61 -9.50 -56.53
N LYS A 4 -19.24 -10.62 -56.89
CA LYS A 4 -19.67 -11.68 -55.94
C LYS A 4 -18.48 -12.39 -55.25
N ASN A 5 -17.36 -12.56 -55.96
CA ASN A 5 -16.17 -13.21 -55.39
C ASN A 5 -15.38 -12.23 -54.48
N LEU A 6 -15.48 -10.92 -54.74
CA LEU A 6 -14.88 -9.89 -53.90
C LEU A 6 -15.63 -9.75 -52.56
N PHE A 7 -16.97 -9.90 -52.60
CA PHE A 7 -17.80 -9.86 -51.38
C PHE A 7 -17.59 -11.10 -50.49
N LEU A 8 -17.39 -12.28 -51.10
CA LEU A 8 -17.11 -13.51 -50.36
C LEU A 8 -15.73 -13.50 -49.68
N LEU A 9 -14.73 -12.89 -50.30
CA LEU A 9 -13.39 -12.70 -49.71
C LEU A 9 -13.41 -11.66 -48.55
N LEU A 10 -14.26 -10.63 -48.62
CA LEU A 10 -14.41 -9.65 -47.59
C LEU A 10 -15.13 -10.21 -46.34
N VAL A 11 -16.09 -11.11 -46.53
CA VAL A 11 -16.83 -11.77 -45.44
C VAL A 11 -15.97 -12.85 -44.76
N CYS A 12 -15.11 -13.56 -45.47
CA CYS A 12 -14.15 -14.51 -44.85
C CYS A 12 -13.03 -13.81 -44.05
N GLY A 13 -12.67 -12.56 -44.40
CA GLY A 13 -11.65 -11.78 -43.65
C GLY A 13 -12.12 -11.25 -42.29
N LEU A 14 -13.43 -11.15 -42.05
CA LEU A 14 -14.02 -10.64 -40.81
C LEU A 14 -14.23 -11.69 -39.71
N CYS A 15 -14.10 -12.99 -40.04
CA CYS A 15 -14.34 -14.08 -39.09
C CYS A 15 -13.12 -14.51 -38.25
N PHE A 16 -11.93 -13.88 -38.40
CA PHE A 16 -10.70 -14.32 -37.70
C PHE A 16 -10.19 -13.33 -36.65
N GLN A 17 -11.04 -12.52 -36.05
CA GLN A 17 -10.68 -11.75 -34.87
C GLN A 17 -11.48 -12.14 -33.62
N SER A 18 -11.65 -13.42 -33.36
CA SER A 18 -11.86 -13.90 -32.02
C SER A 18 -10.49 -13.90 -31.32
N VAL A 19 -10.03 -12.74 -30.90
CA VAL A 19 -8.98 -12.66 -29.89
C VAL A 19 -9.57 -13.26 -28.62
N GLY A 20 -9.35 -14.56 -28.45
CA GLY A 20 -9.66 -15.24 -27.22
C GLY A 20 -8.98 -14.45 -26.10
N SER A 21 -9.76 -13.75 -25.31
CA SER A 21 -9.31 -13.18 -24.05
C SER A 21 -8.98 -14.35 -23.14
N PHE A 22 -7.80 -14.94 -23.30
CA PHE A 22 -7.27 -15.88 -22.33
C PHE A 22 -7.20 -15.10 -21.03
N ALA A 23 -7.98 -15.50 -20.05
CA ALA A 23 -7.87 -14.96 -18.72
C ALA A 23 -6.39 -15.13 -18.27
N GLN A 24 -5.62 -14.03 -18.35
CA GLN A 24 -4.22 -14.06 -17.96
C GLN A 24 -4.18 -14.43 -16.50
N GLY A 25 -3.45 -15.49 -16.17
CA GLY A 25 -3.18 -15.90 -14.81
C GLY A 25 -2.16 -14.98 -14.13
N TYR A 26 -1.59 -15.45 -13.03
CA TYR A 26 -0.45 -14.79 -12.40
C TYR A 26 0.78 -15.69 -12.43
N LYS A 27 1.96 -15.06 -12.45
CA LYS A 27 3.25 -15.72 -12.28
C LYS A 27 4.19 -14.79 -11.53
N ILE A 28 4.37 -15.07 -10.24
CA ILE A 28 5.25 -14.31 -9.36
C ILE A 28 6.42 -15.21 -9.01
N GLN A 29 7.59 -14.87 -9.53
CA GLN A 29 8.83 -15.57 -9.20
C GLN A 29 9.37 -15.03 -7.88
N VAL A 30 9.82 -15.91 -7.01
CA VAL A 30 10.54 -15.56 -5.78
C VAL A 30 11.94 -16.16 -5.81
N ASN A 31 12.94 -15.34 -5.47
CA ASN A 31 14.33 -15.75 -5.39
C ASN A 31 14.86 -15.43 -3.98
N ILE A 32 14.94 -16.48 -3.14
CA ILE A 32 15.26 -16.38 -1.72
C ILE A 32 16.18 -17.55 -1.35
N PRO A 33 17.50 -17.43 -1.54
CA PRO A 33 18.45 -18.53 -1.33
C PRO A 33 18.38 -19.18 0.05
N GLN A 34 18.09 -18.40 1.12
CA GLN A 34 17.99 -18.90 2.50
C GLN A 34 16.75 -19.76 2.73
N MET A 35 15.81 -19.79 1.76
CA MET A 35 14.62 -20.64 1.79
C MET A 35 14.75 -21.88 0.89
N SER A 36 15.96 -22.20 0.40
CA SER A 36 16.20 -23.40 -0.43
C SER A 36 15.59 -24.66 0.21
N ASN A 37 14.86 -25.42 -0.59
CA ASN A 37 14.11 -26.63 -0.20
C ASN A 37 12.99 -26.40 0.86
N LYS A 38 12.56 -25.15 1.07
CA LYS A 38 11.46 -24.77 1.97
C LYS A 38 10.31 -24.20 1.17
N GLN A 39 9.22 -23.91 1.86
CA GLN A 39 8.03 -23.26 1.29
C GLN A 39 7.99 -21.79 1.68
N VAL A 40 7.49 -20.99 0.75
CA VAL A 40 7.09 -19.60 0.98
C VAL A 40 5.60 -19.51 0.66
N ILE A 41 4.85 -18.81 1.51
CA ILE A 41 3.40 -18.71 1.38
C ILE A 41 3.03 -17.29 0.94
N LEU A 42 2.20 -17.18 -0.08
CA LEU A 42 1.48 -15.97 -0.42
C LEU A 42 0.14 -16.00 0.30
N ALA A 43 -0.14 -14.98 1.11
CA ALA A 43 -1.36 -14.91 1.90
C ALA A 43 -2.01 -13.53 1.77
N ASN A 44 -3.27 -13.40 2.17
CA ASN A 44 -3.98 -12.13 2.26
C ASN A 44 -4.58 -11.93 3.65
N TYR A 45 -4.91 -10.67 3.96
CA TYR A 45 -5.68 -10.29 5.13
C TYR A 45 -7.17 -10.32 4.82
N PHE A 46 -7.95 -10.94 5.66
CA PHE A 46 -9.40 -10.89 5.62
C PHE A 46 -9.97 -10.98 7.04
N GLU A 47 -10.82 -10.02 7.43
CA GLU A 47 -11.44 -9.95 8.76
C GLU A 47 -10.46 -10.12 9.94
N GLY A 48 -9.28 -9.49 9.83
CA GLY A 48 -8.24 -9.54 10.86
C GLY A 48 -7.48 -10.87 10.94
N LYS A 49 -7.70 -11.78 10.00
CA LYS A 49 -7.00 -13.07 9.89
C LYS A 49 -6.16 -13.13 8.61
N VAL A 50 -5.18 -14.02 8.62
CA VAL A 50 -4.30 -14.28 7.48
C VAL A 50 -4.69 -15.60 6.83
N TYR A 51 -4.98 -15.58 5.53
CA TYR A 51 -5.37 -16.76 4.76
C TYR A 51 -4.35 -17.04 3.67
N ALA A 52 -3.86 -18.27 3.61
CA ALA A 52 -2.99 -18.71 2.53
C ALA A 52 -3.75 -18.71 1.19
N VAL A 53 -3.17 -18.10 0.18
CA VAL A 53 -3.72 -17.99 -1.18
C VAL A 53 -3.00 -18.92 -2.14
N ASP A 54 -1.67 -18.99 -2.01
CA ASP A 54 -0.81 -19.85 -2.81
C ASP A 54 0.48 -20.20 -2.05
N THR A 55 1.19 -21.24 -2.49
CA THR A 55 2.44 -21.69 -1.89
C THR A 55 3.48 -21.97 -2.98
N ALA A 56 4.66 -21.38 -2.84
CA ALA A 56 5.80 -21.62 -3.70
C ALA A 56 6.77 -22.58 -3.02
N GLN A 57 7.07 -23.72 -3.66
CA GLN A 57 8.20 -24.57 -3.27
C GLN A 57 9.49 -23.98 -3.82
N ILE A 58 10.42 -23.62 -2.94
CA ILE A 58 11.71 -23.07 -3.33
C ILE A 58 12.65 -24.23 -3.64
N ASN A 59 13.24 -24.23 -4.82
CA ASN A 59 14.18 -25.25 -5.24
C ASN A 59 15.56 -25.08 -4.57
N SER A 60 16.51 -25.98 -4.88
CA SER A 60 17.89 -25.93 -4.34
C SER A 60 18.65 -24.66 -4.73
N ASN A 61 18.26 -23.97 -5.83
CA ASN A 61 18.87 -22.71 -6.27
C ASN A 61 18.22 -21.47 -5.62
N GLY A 62 17.29 -21.65 -4.68
CA GLY A 62 16.62 -20.56 -4.01
C GLY A 62 15.45 -19.94 -4.77
N THR A 63 15.00 -20.56 -5.87
CA THR A 63 13.94 -20.02 -6.75
C THR A 63 12.64 -20.81 -6.62
N GLY A 64 11.50 -20.12 -6.58
CA GLY A 64 10.17 -20.70 -6.60
C GLY A 64 9.17 -19.82 -7.33
N TYR A 65 7.93 -20.29 -7.51
CA TYR A 65 6.89 -19.59 -8.24
C TYR A 65 5.54 -19.72 -7.56
N PHE A 66 4.83 -18.61 -7.42
CA PHE A 66 3.39 -18.59 -7.27
C PHE A 66 2.80 -18.47 -8.66
N GLN A 67 2.01 -19.43 -9.10
CA GLN A 67 1.53 -19.45 -10.48
C GLN A 67 0.20 -20.15 -10.65
N LYS A 68 -0.73 -19.49 -11.38
CA LYS A 68 -1.93 -20.10 -11.96
C LYS A 68 -2.22 -19.49 -13.34
N ASN A 69 -2.51 -20.34 -14.32
CA ASN A 69 -2.60 -19.89 -15.72
C ASN A 69 -3.96 -19.25 -16.09
N ASN A 70 -5.01 -19.53 -15.31
CA ASN A 70 -6.40 -19.17 -15.63
C ASN A 70 -7.11 -18.38 -14.54
N LYS A 71 -6.36 -17.87 -13.55
CA LYS A 71 -6.94 -17.12 -12.43
C LYS A 71 -5.99 -16.00 -12.04
N LYS A 72 -6.50 -14.77 -12.03
CA LYS A 72 -5.83 -13.62 -11.42
C LYS A 72 -6.07 -13.60 -9.91
N LEU A 73 -5.13 -13.02 -9.19
CA LEU A 73 -5.31 -12.61 -7.80
C LEU A 73 -6.19 -11.36 -7.74
N ALA A 74 -6.96 -11.20 -6.68
CA ALA A 74 -7.63 -9.93 -6.41
C ALA A 74 -6.58 -8.82 -6.18
N ARG A 75 -6.88 -7.60 -6.64
CA ARG A 75 -6.01 -6.44 -6.36
C ARG A 75 -6.02 -6.13 -4.86
N GLY A 76 -4.87 -5.74 -4.32
CA GLY A 76 -4.77 -5.37 -2.92
C GLY A 76 -3.46 -5.76 -2.27
N MET A 77 -3.43 -5.67 -0.95
CA MET A 77 -2.26 -6.01 -0.14
C MET A 77 -2.23 -7.50 0.19
N TYR A 78 -1.08 -8.11 0.01
CA TYR A 78 -0.77 -9.50 0.31
C TYR A 78 0.46 -9.60 1.19
N ILE A 79 0.64 -10.75 1.80
CA ILE A 79 1.78 -11.07 2.65
C ILE A 79 2.59 -12.17 2.00
N LEU A 80 3.90 -11.98 1.93
CA LEU A 80 4.88 -13.00 1.61
C LEU A 80 5.44 -13.54 2.93
N LEU A 81 5.04 -14.76 3.31
CA LEU A 81 5.40 -15.39 4.58
C LEU A 81 6.58 -16.33 4.39
N PHE A 82 7.68 -16.08 5.10
CA PHE A 82 8.86 -16.95 5.20
C PHE A 82 8.79 -17.86 6.42
N SER A 83 8.21 -17.36 7.51
CA SER A 83 7.87 -18.05 8.75
C SER A 83 6.74 -17.29 9.48
N PRO A 84 6.15 -17.82 10.55
CA PRO A 84 5.10 -17.11 11.29
C PRO A 84 5.49 -15.72 11.82
N SER A 85 6.79 -15.49 12.06
CA SER A 85 7.32 -14.22 12.58
C SER A 85 8.13 -13.42 11.56
N ASN A 86 8.30 -13.93 10.32
CA ASN A 86 9.10 -13.28 9.30
C ASN A 86 8.30 -13.21 7.99
N TYR A 87 7.88 -12.01 7.64
CA TYR A 87 7.02 -11.75 6.50
C TYR A 87 7.27 -10.37 5.92
N PHE A 88 6.74 -10.13 4.73
CA PHE A 88 6.79 -8.85 4.04
C PHE A 88 5.50 -8.61 3.27
N ASP A 89 4.97 -7.38 3.37
CA ASP A 89 3.77 -6.98 2.63
C ASP A 89 4.12 -6.57 1.20
N ILE A 90 3.33 -7.05 0.25
CA ILE A 90 3.44 -6.72 -1.17
C ILE A 90 2.09 -6.25 -1.73
N MET A 91 2.12 -5.49 -2.83
CA MET A 91 0.93 -5.10 -3.58
C MET A 91 0.71 -6.03 -4.77
N ILE A 92 -0.52 -6.48 -4.95
CA ILE A 92 -0.98 -7.14 -6.16
C ILE A 92 -1.86 -6.15 -6.92
N GLY A 93 -1.34 -5.69 -8.05
CA GLY A 93 -2.02 -4.80 -8.99
C GLY A 93 -2.48 -5.52 -10.25
N ASP A 94 -2.55 -4.78 -11.36
CA ASP A 94 -2.96 -5.32 -12.66
C ASP A 94 -1.89 -6.19 -13.28
N ASN A 95 -0.61 -5.80 -13.17
CA ASN A 95 0.51 -6.65 -13.57
C ASN A 95 0.81 -7.67 -12.47
N GLN A 96 0.56 -8.94 -12.77
CA GLN A 96 0.77 -10.05 -11.84
C GLN A 96 1.87 -11.01 -12.35
N ASN A 97 2.72 -10.51 -13.27
CA ASN A 97 3.89 -11.21 -13.79
C ASN A 97 5.14 -10.40 -13.43
N PHE A 98 5.79 -10.77 -12.31
CA PHE A 98 6.97 -10.07 -11.82
C PHE A 98 7.85 -10.99 -10.97
N SER A 99 9.06 -10.53 -10.63
CA SER A 99 9.94 -11.25 -9.74
C SER A 99 10.24 -10.47 -8.45
N ILE A 100 10.50 -11.22 -7.39
CA ILE A 100 10.89 -10.75 -6.06
C ILE A 100 12.21 -11.43 -5.71
N THR A 101 13.22 -10.64 -5.38
CA THR A 101 14.48 -11.13 -4.81
C THR A 101 14.67 -10.53 -3.43
N THR A 102 14.98 -11.35 -2.43
CA THR A 102 15.28 -10.89 -1.06
C THR A 102 16.09 -11.92 -0.29
N ASP A 103 16.43 -11.60 0.96
CA ASP A 103 16.87 -12.58 1.94
C ASP A 103 15.94 -12.55 3.18
N THR A 104 16.05 -13.54 4.05
CA THR A 104 15.18 -13.66 5.23
C THR A 104 15.70 -12.94 6.46
N LEU A 105 16.88 -12.35 6.42
CA LEU A 105 17.51 -11.64 7.54
C LEU A 105 17.33 -10.13 7.45
N GLN A 106 17.40 -9.58 6.24
CA GLN A 106 17.32 -8.15 5.96
C GLN A 106 16.29 -7.88 4.85
N VAL A 107 15.06 -8.36 5.05
CA VAL A 107 14.02 -8.36 4.01
C VAL A 107 13.85 -6.96 3.39
N ILE A 108 13.63 -5.93 4.20
CA ILE A 108 13.34 -4.56 3.73
C ILE A 108 14.52 -3.94 2.97
N ASP A 109 15.74 -4.24 3.39
CA ASP A 109 16.94 -3.65 2.77
C ASP A 109 17.35 -4.37 1.48
N LYS A 110 17.07 -5.67 1.42
CA LYS A 110 17.49 -6.55 0.32
C LYS A 110 16.41 -6.80 -0.72
N ILE A 111 15.14 -6.53 -0.40
CA ILE A 111 14.05 -6.81 -1.34
C ILE A 111 14.16 -5.94 -2.60
N ARG A 112 13.99 -6.58 -3.75
CA ARG A 112 13.98 -5.97 -5.07
C ARG A 112 12.83 -6.57 -5.88
N PHE A 113 12.20 -5.73 -6.68
CA PHE A 113 11.10 -6.10 -7.57
C PHE A 113 11.51 -5.84 -9.01
N GLU A 114 11.37 -6.83 -9.88
CA GLU A 114 11.55 -6.66 -11.32
C GLU A 114 10.21 -6.91 -12.02
N GLY A 115 9.79 -5.97 -12.87
CA GLY A 115 8.49 -6.02 -13.53
C GLY A 115 7.31 -5.52 -12.68
N SER A 116 7.56 -5.00 -11.46
CA SER A 116 6.51 -4.41 -10.61
C SER A 116 6.94 -3.04 -10.07
N PRO A 117 6.77 -1.97 -10.85
CA PRO A 117 7.03 -0.61 -10.37
C PRO A 117 6.13 -0.21 -9.19
N GLU A 118 4.91 -0.74 -9.11
CA GLU A 118 4.00 -0.51 -7.99
C GLU A 118 4.58 -1.04 -6.66
N ASN A 119 5.16 -2.26 -6.65
CA ASN A 119 5.82 -2.80 -5.45
C ASN A 119 7.11 -2.05 -5.10
N THR A 120 7.86 -1.58 -6.08
CA THR A 120 9.03 -0.73 -5.84
C THR A 120 8.63 0.59 -5.16
N ALA A 121 7.54 1.19 -5.61
CA ALA A 121 6.99 2.40 -5.00
C ALA A 121 6.39 2.14 -3.61
N PHE A 122 5.74 0.99 -3.41
CA PHE A 122 5.23 0.56 -2.10
C PHE A 122 6.36 0.38 -1.07
N LEU A 123 7.48 -0.22 -1.46
CA LEU A 123 8.68 -0.28 -0.61
C LEU A 123 9.18 1.13 -0.22
N GLY A 124 9.16 2.07 -1.16
CA GLY A 124 9.47 3.48 -0.90
C GLY A 124 8.52 4.09 0.13
N PHE A 125 7.22 3.87 -0.04
CA PHE A 125 6.19 4.30 0.91
C PHE A 125 6.42 3.74 2.32
N GLN A 126 6.67 2.43 2.45
CA GLN A 126 6.95 1.80 3.75
C GLN A 126 8.18 2.43 4.44
N LYS A 127 9.24 2.76 3.69
CA LYS A 127 10.43 3.45 4.21
C LYS A 127 10.12 4.86 4.68
N VAL A 128 9.30 5.61 3.94
CA VAL A 128 8.85 6.97 4.34
C VAL A 128 8.04 6.90 5.62
N MET A 129 7.08 5.97 5.74
CA MET A 129 6.25 5.80 6.94
C MET A 129 7.08 5.39 8.16
N THR A 130 8.05 4.49 7.99
CA THR A 130 8.99 4.10 9.05
C THR A 130 9.83 5.29 9.52
N SER A 131 10.37 6.07 8.59
CA SER A 131 11.13 7.29 8.89
C SER A 131 10.28 8.33 9.61
N ALA A 132 9.04 8.57 9.16
CA ALA A 132 8.10 9.49 9.81
C ALA A 132 7.80 9.07 11.25
N THR A 133 7.56 7.77 11.49
CA THR A 133 7.35 7.21 12.82
C THR A 133 8.56 7.42 13.73
N GLN A 134 9.77 7.16 13.23
CA GLN A 134 11.01 7.38 13.99
C GLN A 134 11.25 8.85 14.32
N LYS A 135 11.08 9.76 13.36
CA LYS A 135 11.17 11.20 13.56
C LYS A 135 10.15 11.68 14.60
N SER A 136 8.90 11.23 14.52
CA SER A 136 7.84 11.57 15.46
C SER A 136 8.15 11.11 16.88
N ARG A 137 8.70 9.90 17.05
CA ARG A 137 9.15 9.39 18.34
C ARG A 137 10.27 10.25 18.92
N GLN A 138 11.28 10.60 18.12
CA GLN A 138 12.38 11.48 18.56
C GLN A 138 11.89 12.86 19.00
N ILE A 139 10.88 13.42 18.31
CA ILE A 139 10.27 14.69 18.71
C ILE A 139 9.56 14.55 20.05
N LYS A 140 8.77 13.49 20.25
CA LYS A 140 8.09 13.21 21.53
C LYS A 140 9.08 13.05 22.68
N GLU A 141 10.14 12.27 22.48
CA GLU A 141 11.19 12.09 23.49
C GLU A 141 11.90 13.41 23.85
N ALA A 142 12.17 14.25 22.83
CA ALA A 142 12.76 15.57 23.05
C ALA A 142 11.80 16.51 23.79
N MET A 143 10.51 16.47 23.45
CA MET A 143 9.48 17.27 24.10
C MET A 143 9.30 16.85 25.58
N GLU A 144 9.32 15.56 25.88
CA GLU A 144 9.18 15.06 27.27
C GLU A 144 10.33 15.52 28.17
N LYS A 145 11.55 15.62 27.62
CA LYS A 145 12.75 16.06 28.33
C LYS A 145 12.88 17.58 28.43
N ASP A 146 12.06 18.36 27.72
CA ASP A 146 12.11 19.80 27.68
C ASP A 146 11.40 20.38 28.94
N PRO A 147 12.11 21.07 29.87
CA PRO A 147 11.48 21.71 31.04
C PRO A 147 10.46 22.78 30.67
N ALA A 148 10.62 23.41 29.49
CA ALA A 148 9.74 24.45 28.98
C ALA A 148 8.59 23.91 28.08
N LYS A 149 8.35 22.59 28.02
CA LYS A 149 7.39 21.95 27.11
C LYS A 149 5.96 22.51 27.12
N THR A 150 5.57 23.14 28.22
CA THR A 150 4.25 23.76 28.36
C THR A 150 4.18 25.20 27.88
N SER A 151 5.34 25.85 27.64
CA SER A 151 5.39 27.23 27.14
C SER A 151 4.78 27.35 25.70
N PRO A 152 4.19 28.50 25.36
CA PRO A 152 3.66 28.74 24.01
C PRO A 152 4.72 28.55 22.92
N GLU A 153 5.95 28.98 23.17
CA GLU A 153 7.09 28.88 22.25
C GLU A 153 7.48 27.41 22.01
N ALA A 154 7.59 26.60 23.07
CA ALA A 154 7.90 25.17 22.96
C ALA A 154 6.79 24.41 22.23
N LYS A 155 5.53 24.67 22.56
CA LYS A 155 4.37 24.08 21.85
C LYS A 155 4.42 24.40 20.36
N LYS A 156 4.63 25.67 19.99
CA LYS A 156 4.76 26.09 18.60
C LYS A 156 5.93 25.40 17.89
N LYS A 157 7.09 25.30 18.56
CA LYS A 157 8.29 24.64 18.02
C LYS A 157 8.04 23.17 17.74
N TYR A 158 7.41 22.44 18.66
CA TYR A 158 7.15 21.00 18.47
C TYR A 158 6.03 20.73 17.47
N SER A 159 4.95 21.53 17.49
CA SER A 159 3.90 21.47 16.47
C SER A 159 4.47 21.62 15.06
N ALA A 160 5.27 22.67 14.83
CA ALA A 160 5.88 22.88 13.51
C ALA A 160 6.74 21.71 13.01
N ARG A 161 7.38 20.96 13.94
CA ARG A 161 8.15 19.75 13.57
C ARG A 161 7.25 18.58 13.19
N PHE A 162 6.11 18.41 13.86
CA PHE A 162 5.10 17.40 13.46
C PHE A 162 4.46 17.77 12.12
N ASP A 163 4.10 19.05 11.93
CA ASP A 163 3.52 19.55 10.68
C ASP A 163 4.47 19.30 9.48
N GLN A 164 5.78 19.44 9.71
CA GLN A 164 6.78 19.13 8.67
C GLN A 164 6.78 17.64 8.30
N ILE A 165 6.68 16.73 9.27
CA ILE A 165 6.61 15.29 9.01
C ILE A 165 5.33 14.96 8.26
N ASP A 166 4.20 15.50 8.70
CA ASP A 166 2.90 15.32 8.05
C ASP A 166 2.94 15.80 6.60
N LYS A 167 3.56 16.94 6.36
CA LYS A 167 3.74 17.46 4.99
C LYS A 167 4.57 16.52 4.13
N GLU A 168 5.71 16.02 4.62
CA GLU A 168 6.56 15.07 3.90
C GLU A 168 5.78 13.80 3.51
N VAL A 169 4.97 13.25 4.42
CA VAL A 169 4.13 12.07 4.17
C VAL A 169 3.06 12.38 3.13
N ARG A 170 2.32 13.49 3.27
CA ARG A 170 1.26 13.89 2.32
C ARG A 170 1.81 14.12 0.92
N ASP A 171 2.94 14.82 0.81
CA ASP A 171 3.57 15.11 -0.48
C ASP A 171 4.01 13.81 -1.17
N HIS A 172 4.56 12.85 -0.40
CA HIS A 172 4.92 11.54 -0.91
C HIS A 172 3.71 10.75 -1.42
N ILE A 173 2.62 10.70 -0.65
CA ILE A 173 1.37 10.02 -1.03
C ILE A 173 0.75 10.66 -2.27
N ALA A 174 0.70 11.99 -2.33
CA ALA A 174 0.21 12.71 -3.51
C ALA A 174 1.03 12.35 -4.77
N GLY A 175 2.36 12.21 -4.63
CA GLY A 175 3.24 11.73 -5.69
C GLY A 175 2.90 10.31 -6.15
N LEU A 176 2.66 9.39 -5.20
CA LEU A 176 2.25 8.00 -5.50
C LEU A 176 0.92 7.96 -6.25
N CYS A 177 -0.09 8.70 -5.79
CA CYS A 177 -1.41 8.74 -6.43
C CYS A 177 -1.35 9.29 -7.86
N LYS A 178 -0.47 10.27 -8.10
CA LYS A 178 -0.21 10.81 -9.44
C LYS A 178 0.51 9.81 -10.34
N GLN A 179 1.46 9.06 -9.81
CA GLN A 179 2.24 8.08 -10.56
C GLN A 179 1.46 6.78 -10.85
N PHE A 180 0.61 6.36 -9.92
CA PHE A 180 -0.17 5.13 -9.99
C PHE A 180 -1.67 5.39 -9.82
N PRO A 181 -2.32 6.17 -10.71
CA PRO A 181 -3.74 6.49 -10.56
C PRO A 181 -4.58 5.21 -10.61
N ASN A 182 -5.58 5.12 -9.74
CA ASN A 182 -6.50 3.97 -9.62
C ASN A 182 -5.82 2.62 -9.29
N SER A 183 -4.59 2.64 -8.76
CA SER A 183 -3.89 1.42 -8.31
C SER A 183 -4.30 1.02 -6.90
N ALA A 184 -4.03 -0.24 -6.54
CA ALA A 184 -4.18 -0.72 -5.18
C ALA A 184 -3.28 0.06 -4.19
N LEU A 185 -2.07 0.43 -4.64
CA LEU A 185 -1.15 1.25 -3.87
C LEU A 185 -1.72 2.65 -3.58
N ALA A 186 -2.26 3.33 -4.59
CA ALA A 186 -2.85 4.66 -4.40
C ALA A 186 -4.02 4.64 -3.43
N THR A 187 -4.91 3.64 -3.58
CA THR A 187 -6.04 3.44 -2.66
C THR A 187 -5.56 3.20 -1.23
N PHE A 188 -4.58 2.32 -1.05
CA PHE A 188 -4.01 2.01 0.26
C PHE A 188 -3.30 3.23 0.88
N ALA A 189 -2.47 3.93 0.09
CA ALA A 189 -1.72 5.09 0.58
C ALA A 189 -2.66 6.24 0.98
N ASN A 190 -3.71 6.53 0.20
CA ASN A 190 -4.72 7.52 0.56
C ASN A 190 -5.47 7.16 1.84
N PHE A 191 -5.76 5.88 2.05
CA PHE A 191 -6.41 5.40 3.26
C PHE A 191 -5.57 5.65 4.53
N THR A 192 -4.24 5.73 4.41
CA THR A 192 -3.37 6.04 5.56
C THR A 192 -3.37 7.52 5.94
N LEU A 193 -3.91 8.40 5.09
CA LEU A 193 -4.05 9.82 5.41
C LEU A 193 -5.26 10.05 6.33
N SER A 194 -5.02 10.71 7.45
CA SER A 194 -6.13 11.27 8.23
C SER A 194 -6.80 12.42 7.47
N VAL A 195 -8.11 12.49 7.54
CA VAL A 195 -8.85 13.65 7.05
C VAL A 195 -8.52 14.86 7.94
N PRO A 196 -8.15 16.01 7.35
CA PRO A 196 -7.87 17.21 8.14
C PRO A 196 -9.08 17.59 9.00
N THR A 197 -8.88 17.62 10.31
CA THR A 197 -9.93 17.99 11.26
C THR A 197 -10.06 19.51 11.33
N PRO A 198 -11.27 20.08 11.18
CA PRO A 198 -11.48 21.52 11.37
C PRO A 198 -11.12 21.96 12.81
N ASP A 199 -10.76 23.21 12.95
CA ASP A 199 -10.56 23.84 14.26
C ASP A 199 -11.92 24.14 14.91
N PHE A 200 -12.40 23.23 15.72
CA PHE A 200 -13.66 23.37 16.44
C PHE A 200 -13.57 24.30 17.66
N SER A 201 -12.37 24.79 18.02
CA SER A 201 -12.21 25.73 19.12
C SER A 201 -12.96 27.04 18.90
N LYS A 202 -13.18 27.43 17.64
CA LYS A 202 -13.92 28.62 17.24
C LYS A 202 -15.44 28.47 17.34
N GLU A 203 -15.94 27.25 17.40
CA GLU A 203 -17.37 26.95 17.46
C GLU A 203 -17.86 26.77 18.89
N ILE A 204 -16.98 26.56 19.84
CA ILE A 204 -17.32 26.30 21.25
C ILE A 204 -16.98 27.52 22.07
N PRO A 205 -17.98 28.19 22.70
CA PRO A 205 -17.78 29.38 23.49
C PRO A 205 -16.76 29.17 24.62
N GLU A 206 -15.99 30.21 24.96
CA GLU A 206 -14.93 30.13 25.97
C GLU A 206 -15.44 29.76 27.36
N ASN A 207 -16.69 30.14 27.69
CA ASN A 207 -17.35 29.86 28.96
C ASN A 207 -18.07 28.52 29.02
N THR A 208 -17.89 27.63 28.01
CA THR A 208 -18.50 26.30 27.99
C THR A 208 -17.88 25.43 29.11
N PRO A 209 -18.66 24.79 29.98
CA PRO A 209 -18.15 23.83 30.93
C PRO A 209 -17.40 22.70 30.23
N ASN A 210 -16.20 22.33 30.73
CA ASN A 210 -15.33 21.30 30.12
C ASN A 210 -15.05 21.54 28.63
N ARG A 211 -14.81 22.80 28.24
CA ARG A 211 -14.62 23.23 26.85
C ARG A 211 -13.65 22.34 26.07
N ASP A 212 -12.51 22.00 26.64
CA ASP A 212 -11.50 21.15 25.97
C ASP A 212 -12.04 19.76 25.66
N PHE A 213 -12.86 19.19 26.53
CA PHE A 213 -13.54 17.91 26.29
C PHE A 213 -14.56 18.01 25.15
N GLU A 214 -15.35 19.09 25.09
CA GLU A 214 -16.31 19.28 24.00
C GLU A 214 -15.62 19.52 22.64
N ILE A 215 -14.46 20.19 22.62
CA ILE A 215 -13.62 20.32 21.43
C ILE A 215 -13.14 18.93 20.98
N GLN A 216 -12.48 18.17 21.85
CA GLN A 216 -11.98 16.82 21.55
C GLN A 216 -13.10 15.87 21.10
N LYS A 217 -14.26 15.95 21.70
CA LYS A 217 -15.43 15.15 21.31
C LYS A 217 -15.90 15.49 19.90
N LYS A 218 -15.97 16.76 19.53
CA LYS A 218 -16.32 17.17 18.14
C LYS A 218 -15.26 16.70 17.15
N GLU A 219 -13.98 16.86 17.46
CA GLU A 219 -12.85 16.36 16.63
C GLU A 219 -12.95 14.84 16.42
N TYR A 220 -13.20 14.09 17.49
CA TYR A 220 -13.39 12.64 17.42
C TYR A 220 -14.60 12.25 16.55
N LEU A 221 -15.76 12.90 16.75
CA LEU A 221 -16.96 12.62 15.97
C LEU A 221 -16.78 12.95 14.50
N PHE A 222 -16.11 14.07 14.19
CA PHE A 222 -15.74 14.45 12.83
C PHE A 222 -14.84 13.38 12.19
N SER A 223 -13.74 13.03 12.86
CA SER A 223 -12.80 12.01 12.36
C SER A 223 -13.48 10.68 12.12
N LYS A 224 -14.40 10.28 12.99
CA LYS A 224 -15.19 9.05 12.84
C LYS A 224 -16.14 9.10 11.64
N ALA A 225 -16.81 10.22 11.43
CA ALA A 225 -17.77 10.40 10.32
C ALA A 225 -17.07 10.44 8.95
N HIS A 226 -15.84 11.01 8.91
CA HIS A 226 -15.09 11.26 7.70
C HIS A 226 -13.92 10.27 7.47
N TYR A 227 -13.87 9.20 8.26
CA TYR A 227 -12.75 8.23 8.25
C TYR A 227 -12.45 7.64 6.86
N TRP A 228 -13.49 7.49 6.03
CA TRP A 228 -13.41 6.85 4.70
C TRP A 228 -13.35 7.83 3.53
N ASP A 229 -13.39 9.16 3.78
CA ASP A 229 -13.51 10.17 2.72
C ASP A 229 -12.31 10.18 1.74
N ASN A 230 -11.14 9.74 2.19
CA ASN A 230 -9.94 9.61 1.34
C ASN A 230 -9.90 8.29 0.57
N THR A 231 -10.94 7.46 0.64
CA THR A 231 -10.91 6.10 0.09
C THR A 231 -11.85 5.99 -1.11
N ASN A 232 -11.32 5.52 -2.23
CA ASN A 232 -12.13 5.12 -3.38
C ASN A 232 -12.26 3.59 -3.38
N PHE A 233 -13.48 3.09 -3.15
CA PHE A 233 -13.80 1.66 -3.13
C PHE A 233 -14.24 1.11 -4.49
N GLN A 234 -14.11 1.88 -5.60
CA GLN A 234 -14.50 1.46 -6.96
C GLN A 234 -13.43 0.62 -7.64
#